data_5f715383862fdf96088f17bbc45b38c6
#
_entry.id   5f715383862fdf96088f17bbc45b38c6
#
_cell.length_a   1.000
_cell.length_b   1.000
_cell.length_c   1.000
_cell.angle_alpha   90.00
_cell.angle_beta   90.00
_cell.angle_gamma   90.00
#
_symmetry.space_group_name_H-M   'P 1'
#
loop_
_entity.id
_entity.type
_entity.pdbx_description
1 polymer ?
#
loop_
_entity_poly.entity_id
_entity_poly.type
_entity_poly.pdbx_seq_one_letter_code
_entity_poly.pdbx_strand_id
1 'polypeptide(L)'
;GAAIMLMYQLVPVGRGLKIEDAGLDLGENERLINFLHSKQQTTRTIIEPVAGPQYWPHLLEAHGMTSGWRLRLAEKLFHGCSAGRGFVYIKPNGDVWPCPFVPVNCGNAQKERFIDIWKNSAVLNNLRRRETLMSGKCGDCRYSALCGGCRGRAMALNNGDYLAEDPTCFIPARKRSTSGGVS
;
A
#
# COMPACT_ATOMS: atom_id res chain seq x y z
N GLY A 1 2.85 -21.13 -19.64
CA GLY A 1 2.03 -20.66 -18.53
C GLY A 1 2.55 -19.38 -17.94
N ALA A 2 1.69 -18.58 -17.28
CA ALA A 2 2.11 -17.37 -16.60
C ALA A 2 2.86 -17.70 -15.30
N ALA A 3 4.00 -17.05 -15.05
CA ALA A 3 4.73 -17.19 -13.79
C ALA A 3 4.11 -16.33 -12.68
N ILE A 4 3.59 -15.15 -13.03
CA ILE A 4 2.98 -14.19 -12.11
C ILE A 4 1.63 -13.74 -12.68
N MET A 5 0.62 -13.64 -11.83
CA MET A 5 -0.67 -13.03 -12.13
C MET A 5 -0.88 -11.80 -11.23
N LEU A 6 -1.01 -10.65 -11.85
CA LEU A 6 -1.32 -9.40 -11.15
C LEU A 6 -2.85 -9.21 -11.10
N MET A 7 -3.40 -9.14 -9.90
CA MET A 7 -4.82 -8.87 -9.65
C MET A 7 -5.01 -7.40 -9.25
N TYR A 8 -5.52 -6.60 -10.16
CA TYR A 8 -5.75 -5.17 -9.91
C TYR A 8 -7.10 -4.95 -9.24
N GLN A 9 -7.09 -4.29 -8.09
CA GLN A 9 -8.30 -3.73 -7.49
C GLN A 9 -8.54 -2.32 -8.02
N LEU A 10 -9.80 -1.93 -8.17
CA LEU A 10 -10.15 -0.57 -8.59
C LEU A 10 -9.69 0.45 -7.56
N VAL A 11 -9.02 1.49 -8.04
CA VAL A 11 -8.75 2.72 -7.29
C VAL A 11 -9.48 3.85 -8.02
N PRO A 12 -10.44 4.55 -7.39
CA PRO A 12 -11.29 5.53 -8.06
C PRO A 12 -10.54 6.84 -8.29
N VAL A 13 -9.62 6.85 -9.28
CA VAL A 13 -8.86 8.03 -9.72
C VAL A 13 -9.02 8.24 -11.22
N GLY A 14 -8.99 9.47 -11.67
CA GLY A 14 -9.13 9.82 -13.08
C GLY A 14 -10.43 9.25 -13.68
N ARG A 15 -10.34 8.45 -14.74
CA ARG A 15 -11.52 7.81 -15.36
C ARG A 15 -12.19 6.77 -14.45
N GLY A 16 -11.47 6.20 -13.49
CA GLY A 16 -11.99 5.26 -12.51
C GLY A 16 -13.06 5.86 -11.58
N LEU A 17 -13.07 7.19 -11.42
CA LEU A 17 -14.13 7.89 -10.69
C LEU A 17 -15.54 7.65 -11.27
N LYS A 18 -15.64 7.42 -12.60
CA LYS A 18 -16.92 7.17 -13.27
C LYS A 18 -17.54 5.81 -12.94
N ILE A 19 -16.79 4.93 -12.34
CA ILE A 19 -17.19 3.56 -11.97
C ILE A 19 -16.81 3.26 -10.52
N GLU A 20 -16.77 4.28 -9.66
CA GLU A 20 -16.37 4.09 -8.26
C GLU A 20 -17.26 3.12 -7.51
N ASP A 21 -18.54 3.06 -7.87
CA ASP A 21 -19.53 2.11 -7.32
C ASP A 21 -19.20 0.65 -7.63
N ALA A 22 -18.32 0.38 -8.61
CA ALA A 22 -17.79 -0.94 -8.89
C ALA A 22 -16.55 -1.28 -8.02
N GLY A 23 -16.15 -0.39 -7.13
CA GLY A 23 -15.11 -0.63 -6.14
C GLY A 23 -15.56 -1.66 -5.11
N LEU A 24 -14.62 -2.47 -4.64
CA LEU A 24 -14.90 -3.43 -3.57
C LEU A 24 -15.20 -2.72 -2.26
N ASP A 25 -16.25 -3.14 -1.59
CA ASP A 25 -16.46 -2.80 -0.19
C ASP A 25 -15.50 -3.59 0.74
N LEU A 26 -15.58 -3.33 2.05
CA LEU A 26 -14.71 -3.98 3.04
C LEU A 26 -14.88 -5.50 3.03
N GLY A 27 -16.13 -5.99 3.00
CA GLY A 27 -16.44 -7.42 3.04
C GLY A 27 -16.08 -8.12 1.72
N GLU A 28 -16.27 -7.45 0.61
CA GLU A 28 -15.86 -7.95 -0.72
C GLU A 28 -14.34 -8.05 -0.84
N ASN A 29 -13.62 -7.05 -0.33
CA ASN A 29 -12.15 -7.10 -0.29
C ASN A 29 -11.67 -8.26 0.58
N GLU A 30 -12.26 -8.48 1.73
CA GLU A 30 -11.94 -9.62 2.60
C GLU A 30 -12.18 -10.96 1.88
N ARG A 31 -13.34 -11.13 1.23
CA ARG A 31 -13.66 -12.33 0.45
C ARG A 31 -12.66 -12.56 -0.69
N LEU A 32 -12.30 -11.49 -1.42
CA LEU A 32 -11.31 -11.57 -2.49
C LEU A 32 -9.94 -12.01 -1.96
N ILE A 33 -9.45 -11.38 -0.90
CA ILE A 33 -8.13 -11.72 -0.32
C ILE A 33 -8.09 -13.16 0.19
N ASN A 34 -9.16 -13.61 0.86
CA ASN A 34 -9.29 -15.01 1.30
C ASN A 34 -9.28 -15.98 0.10
N PHE A 35 -9.99 -15.65 -0.98
CA PHE A 35 -9.99 -16.43 -2.20
C PHE A 35 -8.60 -16.51 -2.85
N LEU A 36 -7.91 -15.37 -3.00
CA LEU A 36 -6.57 -15.33 -3.58
C LEU A 36 -5.56 -16.14 -2.75
N HIS A 37 -5.65 -16.03 -1.42
CA HIS A 37 -4.82 -16.84 -0.52
C HIS A 37 -5.06 -18.34 -0.72
N SER A 38 -6.32 -18.79 -0.78
CA SER A 38 -6.65 -20.19 -0.99
C SER A 38 -6.15 -20.71 -2.35
N LYS A 39 -6.27 -19.87 -3.39
CA LYS A 39 -5.77 -20.21 -4.74
C LYS A 39 -4.25 -20.27 -4.80
N GLN A 40 -3.55 -19.40 -4.08
CA GLN A 40 -2.09 -19.43 -4.03
C GLN A 40 -1.56 -20.77 -3.49
N GLN A 41 -2.28 -21.42 -2.59
CA GLN A 41 -1.87 -22.73 -2.06
C GLN A 41 -1.97 -23.88 -3.08
N THR A 42 -2.77 -23.70 -4.12
CA THR A 42 -3.04 -24.74 -5.13
C THR A 42 -2.46 -24.48 -6.51
N THR A 43 -1.80 -23.32 -6.70
CA THR A 43 -1.20 -22.94 -7.98
C THR A 43 0.30 -22.64 -7.84
N ARG A 44 1.05 -22.90 -8.92
CA ARG A 44 2.46 -22.50 -9.03
C ARG A 44 2.62 -21.05 -9.50
N THR A 45 1.58 -20.47 -10.08
CA THR A 45 1.59 -19.06 -10.50
C THR A 45 1.55 -18.18 -9.26
N ILE A 46 2.48 -17.24 -9.14
CA ILE A 46 2.47 -16.26 -8.05
C ILE A 46 1.30 -15.30 -8.27
N ILE A 47 0.44 -15.16 -7.27
CA ILE A 47 -0.68 -14.23 -7.29
C ILE A 47 -0.31 -12.99 -6.48
N GLU A 48 -0.28 -11.82 -7.14
CA GLU A 48 0.06 -10.55 -6.51
C GLU A 48 -1.10 -9.56 -6.64
N PRO A 49 -1.79 -9.22 -5.53
CA PRO A 49 -2.83 -8.20 -5.54
C PRO A 49 -2.22 -6.79 -5.64
N VAL A 50 -2.48 -6.11 -6.74
CA VAL A 50 -2.15 -4.68 -6.93
C VAL A 50 -3.27 -3.83 -6.35
N ALA A 51 -2.93 -2.82 -5.57
CA ALA A 51 -3.84 -2.00 -4.75
C ALA A 51 -4.60 -2.80 -3.66
N GLY A 52 -4.15 -4.03 -3.37
CA GLY A 52 -4.64 -4.90 -2.30
C GLY A 52 -3.58 -5.20 -1.24
N PRO A 53 -2.92 -4.19 -0.61
CA PRO A 53 -1.79 -4.42 0.28
C PRO A 53 -2.16 -5.19 1.56
N GLN A 54 -3.45 -5.31 1.87
CA GLN A 54 -3.98 -6.11 2.98
C GLN A 54 -3.70 -7.61 2.84
N TYR A 55 -3.36 -8.06 1.64
CA TYR A 55 -2.94 -9.44 1.36
C TYR A 55 -1.74 -9.88 2.23
N TRP A 56 -0.76 -9.01 2.40
CA TRP A 56 0.44 -9.32 3.17
C TRP A 56 0.18 -9.52 4.66
N PRO A 57 -0.51 -8.60 5.39
CA PRO A 57 -0.94 -8.87 6.76
C PRO A 57 -1.78 -10.12 6.90
N HIS A 58 -2.71 -10.35 5.96
CA HIS A 58 -3.55 -11.54 5.95
C HIS A 58 -2.71 -12.84 5.89
N LEU A 59 -1.72 -12.91 4.99
CA LEU A 59 -0.79 -14.04 4.91
C LEU A 59 0.00 -14.22 6.22
N LEU A 60 0.51 -13.15 6.80
CA LEU A 60 1.27 -13.22 8.06
C LEU A 60 0.40 -13.71 9.21
N GLU A 61 -0.85 -13.29 9.30
CA GLU A 61 -1.80 -13.78 10.30
C GLU A 61 -2.10 -15.26 10.12
N ALA A 62 -2.38 -15.69 8.90
CA ALA A 62 -2.64 -17.09 8.56
C ALA A 62 -1.45 -18.03 8.92
N HIS A 63 -0.23 -17.52 8.88
CA HIS A 63 0.98 -18.27 9.21
C HIS A 63 1.55 -17.98 10.61
N GLY A 64 0.81 -17.28 11.47
CA GLY A 64 1.23 -16.97 12.83
C GLY A 64 2.45 -16.04 12.93
N MET A 65 2.78 -15.29 11.89
CA MET A 65 3.94 -14.38 11.83
C MET A 65 3.54 -12.95 12.25
N THR A 66 2.88 -12.80 13.39
CA THR A 66 2.23 -11.56 13.80
C THR A 66 3.05 -10.69 14.76
N SER A 67 4.23 -11.18 15.18
CA SER A 67 5.08 -10.46 16.15
C SER A 67 6.54 -10.91 16.12
N GLY A 68 7.37 -10.23 16.88
CA GLY A 68 8.78 -10.61 17.10
C GLY A 68 9.65 -10.47 15.86
N TRP A 69 10.71 -11.28 15.77
CA TRP A 69 11.71 -11.21 14.71
C TRP A 69 11.13 -11.59 13.32
N ARG A 70 10.14 -12.50 13.28
CA ARG A 70 9.50 -12.93 12.03
C ARG A 70 8.76 -11.79 11.35
N LEU A 71 7.99 -10.99 12.11
CA LEU A 71 7.34 -9.81 11.57
C LEU A 71 8.36 -8.79 11.09
N ARG A 72 9.41 -8.51 11.87
CA ARG A 72 10.48 -7.58 11.47
C ARG A 72 11.21 -8.02 10.19
N LEU A 73 11.41 -9.33 10.01
CA LEU A 73 11.98 -9.86 8.77
C LEU A 73 11.01 -9.66 7.59
N ALA A 74 9.73 -9.94 7.76
CA ALA A 74 8.72 -9.72 6.73
C ALA A 74 8.63 -8.24 6.33
N GLU A 75 8.68 -7.31 7.27
CA GLU A 75 8.71 -5.86 7.02
C GLU A 75 9.91 -5.39 6.17
N LYS A 76 11.02 -6.12 6.20
CA LYS A 76 12.20 -5.85 5.37
C LYS A 76 12.10 -6.46 3.97
N LEU A 77 11.44 -7.60 3.85
CA LEU A 77 11.37 -8.35 2.59
C LEU A 77 10.16 -7.99 1.73
N PHE A 78 9.05 -7.59 2.36
CA PHE A 78 7.79 -7.34 1.68
C PHE A 78 7.31 -5.91 1.89
N HIS A 79 6.79 -5.31 0.82
CA HIS A 79 6.20 -3.98 0.85
C HIS A 79 4.85 -4.00 0.15
N GLY A 80 3.76 -3.84 0.92
CA GLY A 80 2.40 -3.82 0.37
C GLY A 80 2.19 -2.65 -0.57
N CYS A 81 2.33 -1.42 -0.08
CA CYS A 81 2.29 -0.23 -0.93
C CYS A 81 3.70 0.35 -1.13
N SER A 82 4.17 0.34 -2.37
CA SER A 82 5.51 0.83 -2.74
C SER A 82 5.56 2.29 -3.17
N ALA A 83 4.41 2.99 -3.21
CA ALA A 83 4.30 4.40 -3.62
C ALA A 83 5.29 5.30 -2.86
N GLY A 84 6.18 5.99 -3.57
CA GLY A 84 7.19 6.88 -3.01
C GLY A 84 8.30 6.22 -2.19
N ARG A 85 8.28 4.89 -2.03
CA ARG A 85 9.31 4.11 -1.28
C ARG A 85 10.25 3.35 -2.21
N GLY A 86 9.70 2.55 -3.12
CA GLY A 86 10.43 1.78 -4.12
C GLY A 86 9.91 2.01 -5.54
N PHE A 87 8.91 2.87 -5.69
CA PHE A 87 8.24 3.13 -6.95
C PHE A 87 7.82 4.60 -7.08
N VAL A 88 7.95 5.14 -8.28
CA VAL A 88 7.35 6.40 -8.72
C VAL A 88 6.82 6.25 -10.14
N TYR A 89 5.91 7.11 -10.53
CA TYR A 89 5.38 7.21 -11.88
C TYR A 89 5.82 8.53 -12.51
N ILE A 90 6.43 8.46 -13.68
CA ILE A 90 6.85 9.65 -14.47
C ILE A 90 5.90 9.78 -15.66
N LYS A 91 5.22 10.92 -15.75
CA LYS A 91 4.31 11.24 -16.83
C LYS A 91 5.07 11.62 -18.12
N PRO A 92 4.40 11.57 -19.28
CA PRO A 92 5.04 11.99 -20.55
C PRO A 92 5.55 13.43 -20.55
N ASN A 93 4.94 14.33 -19.75
CA ASN A 93 5.38 15.71 -19.58
C ASN A 93 6.50 15.89 -18.54
N GLY A 94 7.03 14.79 -18.00
CA GLY A 94 8.11 14.78 -17.01
C GLY A 94 7.66 14.89 -15.55
N ASP A 95 6.38 15.14 -15.25
CA ASP A 95 5.93 15.21 -13.87
C ASP A 95 6.12 13.86 -13.15
N VAL A 96 6.64 13.93 -11.94
CA VAL A 96 6.88 12.76 -11.09
C VAL A 96 5.80 12.65 -10.03
N TRP A 97 5.11 11.51 -10.00
CA TRP A 97 4.11 11.17 -8.98
C TRP A 97 4.57 9.98 -8.14
N PRO A 98 4.13 9.83 -6.89
CA PRO A 98 4.48 8.68 -6.07
C PRO A 98 3.98 7.35 -6.63
N CYS A 99 2.82 7.39 -7.34
CA CYS A 99 2.14 6.24 -7.94
C CYS A 99 1.14 6.77 -8.97
N PRO A 100 0.77 6.02 -10.03
CA PRO A 100 -0.30 6.44 -10.95
C PRO A 100 -1.63 6.75 -10.27
N PHE A 101 -1.85 6.13 -9.10
CA PHE A 101 -3.06 6.33 -8.28
C PHE A 101 -2.93 7.41 -7.21
N VAL A 102 -1.79 8.09 -7.12
CA VAL A 102 -1.56 9.24 -6.21
C VAL A 102 -1.16 10.44 -7.06
N PRO A 103 -2.12 11.18 -7.65
CA PRO A 103 -1.87 12.28 -8.59
C PRO A 103 -1.36 13.54 -7.87
N VAL A 104 -0.26 13.41 -7.14
CA VAL A 104 0.42 14.52 -6.45
C VAL A 104 1.78 14.75 -7.10
N ASN A 105 2.03 15.96 -7.57
CA ASN A 105 3.30 16.29 -8.21
C ASN A 105 4.43 16.40 -7.18
N CYS A 106 5.50 15.63 -7.41
CA CYS A 106 6.70 15.60 -6.59
C CYS A 106 7.87 16.38 -7.18
N GLY A 107 7.75 16.84 -8.44
CA GLY A 107 8.78 17.52 -9.22
C GLY A 107 8.66 17.14 -10.69
N ASN A 108 9.58 17.63 -11.55
CA ASN A 108 9.55 17.37 -12.98
C ASN A 108 10.94 16.93 -13.48
N ALA A 109 11.03 15.69 -13.96
CA ALA A 109 12.29 15.08 -14.39
C ALA A 109 12.89 15.67 -15.69
N GLN A 110 12.16 16.53 -16.41
CA GLN A 110 12.71 17.31 -17.53
C GLN A 110 13.35 18.63 -17.08
N LYS A 111 13.03 19.09 -15.84
CA LYS A 111 13.48 20.40 -15.33
C LYS A 111 14.53 20.29 -14.25
N GLU A 112 14.59 19.14 -13.57
CA GLU A 112 15.50 18.89 -12.46
C GLU A 112 15.97 17.43 -12.43
N ARG A 113 17.07 17.16 -11.78
CA ARG A 113 17.60 15.78 -11.69
C ARG A 113 16.66 14.91 -10.87
N PHE A 114 16.33 13.73 -11.39
CA PHE A 114 15.46 12.78 -10.69
C PHE A 114 15.93 12.47 -9.26
N ILE A 115 17.24 12.37 -9.04
CA ILE A 115 17.78 12.09 -7.71
C ILE A 115 17.46 13.21 -6.70
N ASP A 116 17.37 14.46 -7.15
CA ASP A 116 17.05 15.60 -6.30
C ASP A 116 15.55 15.59 -5.95
N ILE A 117 14.68 15.29 -6.94
CA ILE A 117 13.25 15.03 -6.69
C ILE A 117 13.09 13.91 -5.67
N TRP A 118 13.77 12.78 -5.92
CA TRP A 118 13.69 11.59 -5.06
C TRP A 118 14.08 11.87 -3.62
N LYS A 119 15.13 12.64 -3.39
CA LYS A 119 15.64 12.95 -2.05
C LYS A 119 14.85 14.04 -1.34
N ASN A 120 14.41 15.07 -2.06
CA ASN A 120 13.97 16.33 -1.45
C ASN A 120 12.45 16.52 -1.48
N SER A 121 11.69 15.76 -2.31
CA SER A 121 10.24 15.89 -2.33
C SER A 121 9.62 15.58 -0.97
N ALA A 122 8.89 16.55 -0.40
CA ALA A 122 8.17 16.39 0.86
C ALA A 122 7.16 15.22 0.79
N VAL A 123 6.47 15.06 -0.33
CA VAL A 123 5.48 14.00 -0.55
C VAL A 123 6.15 12.62 -0.50
N LEU A 124 7.26 12.42 -1.21
CA LEU A 124 8.01 11.17 -1.20
C LEU A 124 8.60 10.89 0.19
N ASN A 125 9.09 11.92 0.87
CA ASN A 125 9.62 11.80 2.23
C ASN A 125 8.53 11.44 3.24
N ASN A 126 7.33 12.01 3.12
CA ASN A 126 6.18 11.64 3.94
C ASN A 126 5.77 10.17 3.73
N LEU A 127 5.73 9.71 2.48
CA LEU A 127 5.41 8.32 2.17
C LEU A 127 6.47 7.32 2.69
N ARG A 128 7.74 7.71 2.77
CA ARG A 128 8.82 6.90 3.38
C ARG A 128 8.69 6.80 4.89
N ARG A 129 8.16 7.85 5.54
CA ARG A 129 7.92 7.90 6.99
C ARG A 129 6.44 7.70 7.34
N ARG A 130 5.66 7.13 6.41
CA ARG A 130 4.21 7.01 6.54
C ARG A 130 3.76 6.32 7.82
N GLU A 131 4.53 5.36 8.34
CA GLU A 131 4.20 4.65 9.57
C GLU A 131 4.11 5.53 10.83
N THR A 132 4.66 6.74 10.78
CA THR A 132 4.55 7.75 11.84
C THR A 132 3.59 8.89 11.49
N LEU A 133 3.15 8.98 10.23
CA LEU A 133 2.36 10.09 9.71
C LEU A 133 0.94 9.68 9.34
N MET A 134 0.67 8.39 9.11
CA MET A 134 -0.68 7.93 8.78
C MET A 134 -1.65 8.13 9.93
N SER A 135 -2.90 8.43 9.59
CA SER A 135 -4.02 8.58 10.51
C SER A 135 -4.96 7.37 10.45
N GLY A 136 -5.94 7.34 11.37
CA GLY A 136 -6.95 6.31 11.47
C GLY A 136 -6.39 4.91 11.70
N LYS A 137 -7.09 3.88 11.25
CA LYS A 137 -6.69 2.47 11.42
C LYS A 137 -5.26 2.18 10.92
N CYS A 138 -4.84 2.84 9.83
CA CYS A 138 -3.51 2.62 9.27
C CYS A 138 -2.39 3.16 10.18
N GLY A 139 -2.63 4.28 10.87
CA GLY A 139 -1.68 4.88 11.83
C GLY A 139 -1.44 3.98 13.04
N ASP A 140 -2.52 3.41 13.59
CA ASP A 140 -2.45 2.56 14.78
C ASP A 140 -2.09 1.09 14.46
N CYS A 141 -2.03 0.73 13.19
CA CYS A 141 -1.88 -0.65 12.76
C CYS A 141 -0.47 -1.18 12.97
N ARG A 142 -0.34 -2.38 13.58
CA ARG A 142 0.96 -3.07 13.70
C ARG A 142 1.64 -3.36 12.36
N TYR A 143 0.86 -3.48 11.29
CA TYR A 143 1.35 -3.75 9.93
C TYR A 143 1.58 -2.47 9.11
N SER A 144 1.57 -1.29 9.73
CA SER A 144 1.71 -0.01 9.02
C SER A 144 2.98 0.07 8.17
N ALA A 145 4.10 -0.47 8.64
CA ALA A 145 5.36 -0.51 7.90
C ALA A 145 5.30 -1.47 6.70
N LEU A 146 4.74 -2.66 6.90
CA LEU A 146 4.60 -3.69 5.87
C LEU A 146 3.54 -3.31 4.83
N CYS A 147 2.30 -3.09 5.28
CA CYS A 147 1.11 -2.90 4.44
C CYS A 147 0.96 -1.46 3.99
N GLY A 148 0.76 -0.57 4.95
CA GLY A 148 0.52 0.85 4.74
C GLY A 148 -0.76 1.20 3.99
N GLY A 149 -1.70 0.28 3.73
CA GLY A 149 -2.90 0.49 2.91
C GLY A 149 -2.59 0.95 1.47
N CYS A 150 -3.57 0.96 0.59
CA CYS A 150 -3.42 1.57 -0.73
C CYS A 150 -3.47 3.10 -0.61
N ARG A 151 -2.34 3.79 -0.82
CA ARG A 151 -2.28 5.27 -0.69
C ARG A 151 -3.09 6.00 -1.76
N GLY A 152 -3.28 5.37 -2.94
CA GLY A 152 -4.17 5.89 -3.98
C GLY A 152 -5.64 5.86 -3.56
N ARG A 153 -6.10 4.73 -3.00
CA ARG A 153 -7.47 4.60 -2.51
C ARG A 153 -7.71 5.45 -1.26
N ALA A 154 -6.74 5.50 -0.33
CA ALA A 154 -6.80 6.40 0.80
C ALA A 154 -7.00 7.85 0.34
N MET A 155 -6.21 8.32 -0.60
CA MET A 155 -6.32 9.67 -1.16
C MET A 155 -7.67 9.91 -1.85
N ALA A 156 -8.10 8.96 -2.68
CA ALA A 156 -9.33 9.12 -3.48
C ALA A 156 -10.59 9.22 -2.61
N LEU A 157 -10.64 8.44 -1.51
CA LEU A 157 -11.83 8.32 -0.66
C LEU A 157 -11.74 9.13 0.65
N ASN A 158 -10.67 9.90 0.87
CA ASN A 158 -10.52 10.77 2.04
C ASN A 158 -10.08 12.19 1.61
N ASN A 159 -10.84 12.81 0.71
CA ASN A 159 -10.70 14.22 0.34
C ASN A 159 -9.26 14.64 -0.07
N GLY A 160 -8.52 13.74 -0.73
CA GLY A 160 -7.17 14.03 -1.21
C GLY A 160 -6.05 13.73 -0.19
N ASP A 161 -6.37 13.20 0.99
CA ASP A 161 -5.35 12.84 1.99
C ASP A 161 -4.76 11.45 1.71
N TYR A 162 -3.56 11.42 1.16
CA TYR A 162 -2.81 10.19 0.91
C TYR A 162 -2.23 9.54 2.17
N LEU A 163 -2.33 10.18 3.34
CA LEU A 163 -1.90 9.65 4.64
C LEU A 163 -3.08 9.13 5.48
N ALA A 164 -4.31 9.34 5.04
CA ALA A 164 -5.49 8.79 5.69
C ALA A 164 -5.51 7.25 5.69
N GLU A 165 -6.44 6.65 6.41
CA GLU A 165 -6.66 5.20 6.37
C GLU A 165 -7.15 4.73 5.00
N ASP A 166 -6.89 3.46 4.67
CA ASP A 166 -7.49 2.79 3.52
C ASP A 166 -8.89 2.27 3.92
N PRO A 167 -10.00 2.80 3.34
CA PRO A 167 -11.35 2.49 3.79
C PRO A 167 -11.76 1.02 3.59
N THR A 168 -11.13 0.30 2.65
CA THR A 168 -11.45 -1.10 2.39
C THR A 168 -10.62 -2.08 3.24
N CYS A 169 -9.93 -1.57 4.27
CA CYS A 169 -9.11 -2.40 5.15
C CYS A 169 -9.98 -3.19 6.13
N PHE A 170 -10.00 -4.51 5.98
CA PHE A 170 -10.69 -5.46 6.88
C PHE A 170 -9.78 -5.98 8.00
N ILE A 171 -8.47 -5.75 7.94
CA ILE A 171 -7.52 -6.19 8.97
C ILE A 171 -7.87 -5.50 10.30
N PRO A 172 -8.05 -6.25 11.41
CA PRO A 172 -8.34 -5.65 12.70
C PRO A 172 -7.24 -4.68 13.13
N ALA A 173 -7.64 -3.50 13.60
CA ALA A 173 -6.70 -2.54 14.19
C ALA A 173 -6.11 -3.14 15.48
N ARG A 174 -4.94 -3.73 15.37
CA ARG A 174 -4.14 -4.21 16.51
C ARG A 174 -2.99 -3.25 16.71
N LYS A 175 -2.99 -2.52 17.83
CA LYS A 175 -1.94 -1.55 18.16
C LYS A 175 -0.55 -2.19 18.08
N ARG A 176 0.41 -1.43 17.57
CA ARG A 176 1.83 -1.78 17.71
C ARG A 176 2.10 -1.98 19.21
N SER A 177 2.59 -3.14 19.60
CA SER A 177 3.19 -3.28 20.92
C SER A 177 4.40 -2.32 20.93
N THR A 178 4.31 -1.28 21.75
CA THR A 178 5.48 -0.50 22.15
C THR A 178 6.34 -1.44 22.97
N SER A 179 7.17 -2.24 22.28
CA SER A 179 8.20 -3.03 22.96
C SER A 179 9.16 -2.02 23.60
N GLY A 180 9.14 -2.03 24.91
CA GLY A 180 9.87 -1.18 25.80
C GLY A 180 11.31 -0.94 25.40
N GLY A 181 11.79 0.22 25.86
CA GLY A 181 13.16 0.59 25.76
C GLY A 181 14.04 -0.54 26.28
N VAL A 182 15.10 -0.77 25.56
CA VAL A 182 16.25 -1.52 26.03
C VAL A 182 16.90 -0.62 27.08
N SER A 183 16.73 -1.04 28.33
CA SER A 183 17.62 -0.62 29.42
C SER A 183 18.96 -1.30 29.29
#